data_e872a9b109b12b9eca2e6188f18a0321
#
_entry.id   e872a9b109b12b9eca2e6188f18a0321
#
_cell.length_a   1.000
_cell.length_b   1.000
_cell.length_c   1.000
_cell.angle_alpha   90.00
_cell.angle_beta   90.00
_cell.angle_gamma   90.00
#
_symmetry.space_group_name_H-M   'P 1'
#
loop_
_entity.id
_entity.type
_entity.pdbx_description
1 polymer ?
#
loop_
_entity_poly.entity_id
_entity_poly.type
_entity_poly.pdbx_seq_one_letter_code
_entity_poly.pdbx_strand_id
1 'polypeptide(L)'
;MPTSPDTTAQHPPMPTAAEVAAGFGDPPPENGPILWWGWTGEMTEEVLARDLDAIRALGFRAVMIEAGYGLSPRYLSEGWFAAVRTAVGVVP
;
A
#
# COMPACT_ATOMS: atom_id res chain seq x y z
N MET A 1 -16.15 31.60 -5.64
CA MET A 1 -14.92 30.83 -5.62
C MET A 1 -15.00 29.75 -4.56
N PRO A 2 -14.81 28.52 -4.92
CA PRO A 2 -14.84 27.49 -3.90
C PRO A 2 -13.71 27.71 -2.92
N THR A 3 -14.02 27.54 -1.65
CA THR A 3 -12.99 27.55 -0.62
C THR A 3 -12.09 26.36 -0.82
N SER A 4 -10.81 26.53 -0.55
CA SER A 4 -9.90 25.40 -0.53
C SER A 4 -10.42 24.36 0.46
N PRO A 5 -10.33 23.08 0.11
CA PRO A 5 -10.70 22.04 1.06
C PRO A 5 -9.93 22.25 2.37
N ASP A 6 -10.59 21.99 3.46
CA ASP A 6 -9.92 22.02 4.75
C ASP A 6 -8.80 20.99 4.75
N THR A 7 -7.56 21.46 4.83
CA THR A 7 -6.39 20.57 4.82
C THR A 7 -6.38 19.62 6.00
N THR A 8 -6.98 20.02 7.13
CA THR A 8 -7.07 19.12 8.30
C THR A 8 -8.03 17.96 8.06
N ALA A 9 -9.02 18.13 7.16
CA ALA A 9 -9.92 17.04 6.79
C ALA A 9 -9.27 16.05 5.82
N GLN A 10 -8.21 16.47 5.09
CA GLN A 10 -7.52 15.65 4.10
C GLN A 10 -6.29 14.95 4.67
N HIS A 11 -5.77 15.40 5.77
CA HIS A 11 -4.58 14.87 6.40
C HIS A 11 -4.89 14.41 7.82
N PRO A 12 -4.42 13.25 8.22
CA PRO A 12 -4.56 12.85 9.61
C PRO A 12 -3.82 13.85 10.51
N PRO A 13 -4.35 14.13 11.69
CA PRO A 13 -3.65 14.99 12.63
C PRO A 13 -2.31 14.38 13.03
N MET A 14 -1.34 15.24 13.25
CA MET A 14 -0.03 14.80 13.74
C MET A 14 -0.19 14.24 15.16
N PRO A 15 0.42 13.08 15.45
CA PRO A 15 0.39 12.55 16.80
C PRO A 15 1.25 13.42 17.73
N THR A 16 0.86 13.45 19.00
CA THR A 16 1.67 14.10 20.02
C THR A 16 2.85 13.20 20.40
N ALA A 17 3.86 13.80 21.02
CA ALA A 17 5.01 13.04 21.51
C ALA A 17 4.56 11.95 22.51
N ALA A 18 3.57 12.24 23.35
CA ALA A 18 3.05 11.28 24.31
C ALA A 18 2.36 10.09 23.62
N GLU A 19 1.61 10.36 22.56
CA GLU A 19 0.96 9.30 21.78
C GLU A 19 1.99 8.41 21.09
N VAL A 20 3.04 9.00 20.51
CA VAL A 20 4.12 8.24 19.88
C VAL A 20 4.83 7.37 20.91
N ALA A 21 5.15 7.92 22.07
CA ALA A 21 5.81 7.18 23.13
C ALA A 21 4.95 6.02 23.64
N ALA A 22 3.65 6.23 23.81
CA ALA A 22 2.74 5.21 24.26
C ALA A 22 2.58 4.05 23.26
N GLY A 23 2.61 4.37 21.98
CA GLY A 23 2.47 3.37 20.90
C GLY A 23 3.80 2.80 20.40
N PHE A 24 4.93 3.17 20.98
CA PHE A 24 6.23 2.83 20.43
C PHE A 24 6.48 1.32 20.37
N GLY A 25 6.05 0.58 21.38
CA GLY A 25 6.24 -0.87 21.44
C GLY A 25 5.29 -1.66 20.53
N ASP A 26 4.14 -1.09 20.20
CA ASP A 26 3.14 -1.70 19.33
C ASP A 26 2.44 -0.58 18.56
N PRO A 27 3.10 -0.03 17.53
CA PRO A 27 2.54 1.09 16.78
C PRO A 27 1.29 0.67 16.01
N PRO A 28 0.34 1.61 15.80
CA PRO A 28 -0.83 1.33 14.99
C PRO A 28 -0.41 0.99 13.55
N PRO A 29 -1.26 0.25 12.81
CA PRO A 29 -0.93 -0.21 11.46
C PRO A 29 -0.47 0.89 10.51
N GLU A 30 -1.03 2.10 10.62
CA GLU A 30 -0.64 3.23 9.77
C GLU A 30 0.78 3.71 10.01
N ASN A 31 1.38 3.36 11.14
CA ASN A 31 2.76 3.69 11.47
C ASN A 31 3.71 2.49 11.28
N GLY A 32 3.19 1.40 10.73
CA GLY A 32 4.00 0.23 10.45
C GLY A 32 4.87 0.41 9.22
N PRO A 33 5.79 -0.52 9.01
CA PRO A 33 6.66 -0.47 7.83
C PRO A 33 5.87 -0.67 6.55
N ILE A 34 6.26 0.06 5.52
CA ILE A 34 5.71 -0.08 4.17
C ILE A 34 6.71 -0.88 3.35
N LEU A 35 6.24 -1.93 2.70
CA LEU A 35 7.07 -2.71 1.80
C LEU A 35 6.99 -2.11 0.39
N TRP A 36 8.14 -1.93 -0.20
CA TRP A 36 8.24 -1.56 -1.60
C TRP A 36 8.06 -2.82 -2.44
N TRP A 37 6.91 -2.95 -3.08
CA TRP A 37 6.54 -4.15 -3.83
C TRP A 37 6.80 -3.91 -5.31
N GLY A 38 7.95 -4.40 -5.78
CA GLY A 38 8.32 -4.29 -7.17
C GLY A 38 7.60 -5.35 -8.01
N TRP A 39 6.78 -4.90 -8.94
CA TRP A 39 6.12 -5.79 -9.89
C TRP A 39 7.05 -6.04 -11.07
N THR A 40 7.59 -7.25 -11.13
CA THR A 40 8.45 -7.68 -12.21
C THR A 40 7.90 -8.97 -12.79
N GLY A 41 8.06 -9.15 -14.09
CA GLY A 41 7.55 -10.34 -14.76
C GLY A 41 6.03 -10.35 -14.85
N GLU A 42 5.46 -11.53 -14.88
CA GLU A 42 4.03 -11.71 -15.09
C GLU A 42 3.27 -11.65 -13.77
N MET A 43 2.48 -10.60 -13.57
CA MET A 43 1.72 -10.38 -12.36
C MET A 43 0.29 -10.88 -12.53
N THR A 44 0.11 -12.19 -12.41
CA THR A 44 -1.20 -12.82 -12.45
C THR A 44 -1.93 -12.65 -11.12
N GLU A 45 -3.24 -12.89 -11.12
CA GLU A 45 -4.03 -12.87 -9.90
C GLU A 45 -3.48 -13.81 -8.83
N GLU A 46 -3.01 -14.99 -9.24
CA GLU A 46 -2.41 -15.96 -8.33
C GLU A 46 -1.11 -15.46 -7.73
N VAL A 47 -0.26 -14.83 -8.55
CA VAL A 47 0.99 -14.24 -8.07
C VAL A 47 0.72 -13.11 -7.10
N LEU A 48 -0.23 -12.24 -7.41
CA LEU A 48 -0.60 -11.12 -6.54
C LEU A 48 -1.09 -11.61 -5.18
N ALA A 49 -1.97 -12.60 -5.17
CA ALA A 49 -2.51 -13.15 -3.93
C ALA A 49 -1.41 -13.82 -3.10
N ARG A 50 -0.55 -14.62 -3.75
CA ARG A 50 0.57 -15.28 -3.08
C ARG A 50 1.52 -14.29 -2.44
N ASP A 51 1.91 -13.26 -3.18
CA ASP A 51 2.84 -12.26 -2.69
C ASP A 51 2.24 -11.45 -1.53
N LEU A 52 0.97 -11.07 -1.63
CA LEU A 52 0.31 -10.34 -0.56
C LEU A 52 0.19 -11.17 0.72
N ASP A 53 -0.07 -12.45 0.60
CA ASP A 53 -0.11 -13.35 1.77
C ASP A 53 1.26 -13.41 2.43
N ALA A 54 2.33 -13.52 1.65
CA ALA A 54 3.69 -13.55 2.18
C ALA A 54 4.06 -12.22 2.85
N ILE A 55 3.71 -11.10 2.23
CA ILE A 55 3.96 -9.76 2.76
C ILE A 55 3.26 -9.58 4.10
N ARG A 56 2.00 -10.00 4.18
CA ARG A 56 1.23 -9.92 5.41
C ARG A 56 1.84 -10.79 6.50
N ALA A 57 2.27 -11.99 6.16
CA ALA A 57 2.89 -12.92 7.11
C ALA A 57 4.18 -12.36 7.70
N LEU A 58 4.89 -11.51 6.94
CA LEU A 58 6.09 -10.84 7.41
C LEU A 58 5.82 -9.63 8.32
N GLY A 59 4.54 -9.26 8.49
CA GLY A 59 4.15 -8.17 9.38
C GLY A 59 4.01 -6.80 8.73
N PHE A 60 4.15 -6.70 7.41
CA PHE A 60 3.93 -5.43 6.72
C PHE A 60 2.43 -5.13 6.65
N ARG A 61 2.07 -3.87 6.85
CA ARG A 61 0.68 -3.41 6.88
C ARG A 61 0.31 -2.57 5.67
N ALA A 62 1.29 -2.20 4.86
CA ALA A 62 1.09 -1.43 3.66
C ALA A 62 2.13 -1.79 2.63
N VAL A 63 1.79 -1.60 1.37
CA VAL A 63 2.70 -1.82 0.26
C VAL A 63 2.68 -0.61 -0.65
N MET A 64 3.80 -0.37 -1.32
CA MET A 64 3.90 0.59 -2.39
C MET A 64 4.20 -0.18 -3.67
N ILE A 65 3.25 -0.13 -4.61
CA ILE A 65 3.39 -0.85 -5.88
C ILE A 65 4.29 -0.04 -6.81
N GLU A 66 5.31 -0.70 -7.33
CA GLU A 66 6.18 -0.10 -8.34
C GLU A 66 6.23 -0.99 -9.57
N ALA A 67 6.06 -0.37 -10.73
CA ALA A 67 6.25 -1.06 -12.00
C ALA A 67 7.74 -1.29 -12.21
N GLY A 68 8.13 -2.56 -12.22
CA GLY A 68 9.50 -2.97 -12.34
C GLY A 68 9.85 -3.47 -13.74
N TYR A 69 11.06 -3.94 -13.86
CA TYR A 69 11.61 -4.42 -15.11
C TYR A 69 10.87 -5.68 -15.57
N GLY A 70 10.51 -5.71 -16.84
CA GLY A 70 9.86 -6.90 -17.42
C GLY A 70 8.40 -7.08 -16.99
N LEU A 71 7.77 -6.05 -16.46
CA LEU A 71 6.39 -6.14 -15.98
C LEU A 71 5.43 -6.52 -17.10
N SER A 72 4.58 -7.51 -16.84
CA SER A 72 3.40 -7.84 -17.62
C SER A 72 2.21 -7.94 -16.66
N PRO A 73 1.11 -7.25 -16.87
CA PRO A 73 0.80 -6.36 -18.00
C PRO A 73 1.58 -5.06 -17.96
N ARG A 74 1.67 -4.41 -19.13
CA ARG A 74 2.48 -3.21 -19.29
C ARG A 74 1.99 -2.07 -18.42
N TYR A 75 2.92 -1.27 -17.90
CA TYR A 75 2.64 -0.13 -17.03
C TYR A 75 1.64 0.84 -17.64
N LEU A 76 0.66 1.22 -16.84
CA LEU A 76 -0.45 2.12 -17.20
C LEU A 76 -1.38 1.59 -18.30
N SER A 77 -1.27 0.32 -18.68
CA SER A 77 -2.26 -0.31 -19.55
C SER A 77 -3.53 -0.67 -18.77
N GLU A 78 -4.60 -0.99 -19.49
CA GLU A 78 -5.82 -1.46 -18.84
C GLU A 78 -5.57 -2.71 -18.00
N GLY A 79 -4.71 -3.60 -18.48
CA GLY A 79 -4.33 -4.79 -17.73
C GLY A 79 -3.59 -4.45 -16.44
N TRP A 80 -2.75 -3.41 -16.46
CA TRP A 80 -2.06 -2.95 -15.25
C TRP A 80 -3.05 -2.40 -14.24
N PHE A 81 -3.99 -1.57 -14.65
CA PHE A 81 -5.03 -1.06 -13.76
C PHE A 81 -5.91 -2.18 -13.21
N ALA A 82 -6.22 -3.19 -14.03
CA ALA A 82 -6.96 -4.36 -13.57
C ALA A 82 -6.17 -5.13 -12.51
N ALA A 83 -4.87 -5.28 -12.69
CA ALA A 83 -4.01 -5.93 -11.70
C ALA A 83 -3.96 -5.15 -10.39
N VAL A 84 -3.89 -3.82 -10.45
CA VAL A 84 -3.95 -2.98 -9.25
C VAL A 84 -5.29 -3.17 -8.53
N ARG A 85 -6.40 -3.18 -9.26
CA ARG A 85 -7.72 -3.42 -8.66
C ARG A 85 -7.80 -4.79 -7.99
N THR A 86 -7.22 -5.81 -8.64
CA THR A 86 -7.17 -7.15 -8.06
C THR A 86 -6.36 -7.16 -6.76
N ALA A 87 -5.21 -6.53 -6.76
CA ALA A 87 -4.35 -6.45 -5.57
C ALA A 87 -5.08 -5.75 -4.41
N VAL A 88 -5.74 -4.62 -4.70
CA VAL A 88 -6.50 -3.88 -3.69
C VAL A 88 -7.66 -4.72 -3.16
N GLY A 89 -8.32 -5.50 -4.03
CA GLY A 89 -9.44 -6.35 -3.63
C GLY A 89 -9.04 -7.55 -2.76
N VAL A 90 -7.78 -7.99 -2.82
CA VAL A 90 -7.27 -9.08 -1.97
C VAL A 90 -7.00 -8.60 -0.54
N VAL A 91 -6.71 -7.31 -0.37
CA VAL A 91 -6.43 -6.75 0.96
C VAL A 91 -7.75 -6.64 1.73
N PRO A 92 -7.84 -7.24 2.94
CA PRO A 92 -9.06 -7.14 3.75
C PRO A 92 -9.31 -5.74 4.28
#